data_7deaf0118cb93a137abc089aeddf69a1
#
_entry.id   7deaf0118cb93a137abc089aeddf69a1
#
_cell.length_a   1.000
_cell.length_b   1.000
_cell.length_c   1.000
_cell.angle_alpha   90.00
_cell.angle_beta   90.00
_cell.angle_gamma   90.00
#
_symmetry.space_group_name_H-M   'P 1'
#
loop_
_entity.id
_entity.type
_entity.pdbx_description
1 polymer ?
#
loop_
_entity_poly.entity_id
_entity_poly.type
_entity_poly.pdbx_seq_one_letter_code
_entity_poly.pdbx_strand_id
1 'polypeptide(L)'
;MFDLQGRTALVTGATGGIGGAIARALTAQGARVALSGTRADALAALADELPGSVVLPCRLDDAEQVEKLVPDALAALGQLDILVNNAGITRDGLAMRMKDEDWRQVLTVDLESAFRLARAALRPMMKARHGRIISISSVVASYGNPGQANYSAAKAGLEGMSRSLAAEVGARGVTVNCVAPGFIRSAMTDALNESQRDAMFARIPAGRFGDGEDVAAAIIWLASDAGAYVTGQTIHVNGGMHMG
;
A
#
# COMPACT_ATOMS: atom_id res chain seq x y z
N MET A 1 -10.37 20.15 -2.72
CA MET A 1 -10.59 19.07 -3.71
C MET A 1 -10.26 17.70 -3.09
N PHE A 2 -9.18 17.58 -2.34
CA PHE A 2 -8.74 16.32 -1.73
C PHE A 2 -8.97 16.30 -0.21
N ASP A 3 -10.07 16.89 0.24
CA ASP A 3 -10.45 16.94 1.66
C ASP A 3 -10.87 15.54 2.15
N LEU A 4 -10.34 15.12 3.29
CA LEU A 4 -10.63 13.87 3.97
C LEU A 4 -11.15 14.09 5.41
N GLN A 5 -11.67 15.30 5.70
CA GLN A 5 -12.25 15.62 7.00
C GLN A 5 -13.35 14.62 7.37
N GLY A 6 -13.27 14.06 8.58
CA GLY A 6 -14.22 13.06 9.08
C GLY A 6 -14.06 11.66 8.50
N ARG A 7 -13.08 11.43 7.59
CA ARG A 7 -12.74 10.11 7.08
C ARG A 7 -11.77 9.39 8.03
N THR A 8 -11.79 8.07 7.92
CA THR A 8 -10.92 7.20 8.70
C THR A 8 -10.14 6.27 7.78
N ALA A 9 -8.88 6.02 8.12
CA ALA A 9 -7.99 5.20 7.30
C ALA A 9 -7.25 4.16 8.14
N LEU A 10 -7.03 2.97 7.58
CA LEU A 10 -6.07 1.98 8.07
C LEU A 10 -4.91 1.89 7.10
N VAL A 11 -3.69 2.10 7.57
CA VAL A 11 -2.46 2.01 6.77
C VAL A 11 -1.58 0.90 7.33
N THR A 12 -1.32 -0.14 6.53
CA THR A 12 -0.37 -1.20 6.88
C THR A 12 1.06 -0.82 6.49
N GLY A 13 2.06 -1.28 7.25
CA GLY A 13 3.46 -0.91 7.01
C GLY A 13 3.73 0.58 7.21
N ALA A 14 2.99 1.23 8.11
CA ALA A 14 3.01 2.67 8.34
C ALA A 14 4.37 3.21 8.79
N THR A 15 5.26 2.36 9.32
CA THR A 15 6.62 2.77 9.72
C THR A 15 7.66 2.71 8.59
N GLY A 16 7.28 2.28 7.39
CA GLY A 16 8.13 2.34 6.19
C GLY A 16 8.13 3.74 5.55
N GLY A 17 9.07 4.02 4.65
CA GLY A 17 9.17 5.33 3.98
C GLY A 17 7.87 5.73 3.27
N ILE A 18 7.34 4.85 2.40
CA ILE A 18 6.07 5.09 1.68
C ILE A 18 4.90 5.12 2.67
N GLY A 19 4.80 4.14 3.58
CA GLY A 19 3.69 4.06 4.53
C GLY A 19 3.61 5.25 5.48
N GLY A 20 4.77 5.75 5.94
CA GLY A 20 4.85 6.95 6.77
C GLY A 20 4.44 8.22 6.02
N ALA A 21 4.88 8.38 4.77
CA ALA A 21 4.46 9.49 3.92
C ALA A 21 2.94 9.46 3.67
N ILE A 22 2.37 8.27 3.39
CA ILE A 22 0.92 8.08 3.22
C ILE A 22 0.17 8.47 4.50
N ALA A 23 0.61 7.98 5.67
CA ALA A 23 -0.06 8.28 6.94
C ALA A 23 -0.06 9.78 7.23
N ARG A 24 1.08 10.46 7.05
CA ARG A 24 1.19 11.92 7.20
C ARG A 24 0.29 12.66 6.24
N ALA A 25 0.28 12.28 4.97
CA ALA A 25 -0.54 12.93 3.96
C ALA A 25 -2.05 12.77 4.25
N LEU A 26 -2.50 11.57 4.63
CA LEU A 26 -3.89 11.32 5.02
C LEU A 26 -4.30 12.19 6.22
N THR A 27 -3.46 12.25 7.26
CA THR A 27 -3.71 13.08 8.44
C THR A 27 -3.73 14.58 8.08
N ALA A 28 -2.80 15.05 7.24
CA ALA A 28 -2.76 16.42 6.79
C ALA A 28 -4.02 16.85 5.99
N GLN A 29 -4.70 15.89 5.35
CA GLN A 29 -5.99 16.13 4.68
C GLN A 29 -7.21 15.93 5.62
N GLY A 30 -6.98 15.71 6.92
CA GLY A 30 -8.03 15.64 7.93
C GLY A 30 -8.56 14.24 8.25
N ALA A 31 -7.97 13.16 7.70
CA ALA A 31 -8.35 11.81 8.07
C ALA A 31 -7.78 11.40 9.43
N ARG A 32 -8.54 10.60 10.21
CA ARG A 32 -8.00 9.87 11.36
C ARG A 32 -7.39 8.55 10.89
N VAL A 33 -6.16 8.26 11.31
CA VAL A 33 -5.40 7.13 10.76
C VAL A 33 -5.11 6.08 11.84
N ALA A 34 -5.44 4.82 11.58
CA ALA A 34 -4.92 3.67 12.28
C ALA A 34 -3.61 3.23 11.61
N LEU A 35 -2.54 3.22 12.39
CA LEU A 35 -1.17 2.94 11.98
C LEU A 35 -0.85 1.48 12.31
N SER A 36 -0.60 0.65 11.31
CA SER A 36 -0.27 -0.76 11.51
C SER A 36 1.10 -1.13 10.97
N GLY A 37 1.76 -2.04 11.65
CA GLY A 37 3.09 -2.56 11.34
C GLY A 37 3.62 -3.43 12.45
N THR A 38 4.86 -3.92 12.31
CA THR A 38 5.47 -4.84 13.30
C THR A 38 6.29 -4.15 14.39
N ARG A 39 6.72 -2.89 14.17
CA ARG A 39 7.60 -2.15 15.08
C ARG A 39 6.78 -1.20 15.96
N ALA A 40 6.37 -1.68 17.13
CA ALA A 40 5.50 -0.93 18.05
C ALA A 40 6.06 0.44 18.44
N ASP A 41 7.35 0.53 18.76
CA ASP A 41 7.99 1.80 19.15
C ASP A 41 7.99 2.82 18.01
N ALA A 42 8.26 2.36 16.78
CA ALA A 42 8.23 3.23 15.59
C ALA A 42 6.81 3.67 15.24
N LEU A 43 5.80 2.82 15.49
CA LEU A 43 4.39 3.20 15.35
C LEU A 43 3.99 4.25 16.39
N ALA A 44 4.42 4.10 17.64
CA ALA A 44 4.17 5.07 18.70
C ALA A 44 4.80 6.43 18.38
N ALA A 45 6.07 6.44 17.96
CA ALA A 45 6.75 7.66 17.55
C ALA A 45 6.03 8.36 16.38
N LEU A 46 5.56 7.60 15.37
CA LEU A 46 4.77 8.17 14.29
C LEU A 46 3.41 8.70 14.76
N ALA A 47 2.78 8.02 15.72
CA ALA A 47 1.51 8.47 16.30
C ALA A 47 1.63 9.79 17.06
N ASP A 48 2.76 10.03 17.73
CA ASP A 48 3.05 11.31 18.40
C ASP A 48 3.11 12.48 17.40
N GLU A 49 3.53 12.22 16.15
CA GLU A 49 3.52 13.21 15.07
C GLU A 49 2.12 13.45 14.48
N LEU A 50 1.20 12.50 14.62
CA LEU A 50 -0.09 12.46 13.91
C LEU A 50 -1.28 12.53 14.87
N PRO A 51 -1.79 13.72 15.21
CA PRO A 51 -2.87 13.89 16.19
C PRO A 51 -4.11 13.05 15.87
N GLY A 52 -4.60 12.31 16.88
CA GLY A 52 -5.80 11.48 16.77
C GLY A 52 -5.59 10.13 16.06
N SER A 53 -4.35 9.79 15.68
CA SER A 53 -4.03 8.47 15.14
C SER A 53 -4.11 7.39 16.22
N VAL A 54 -4.22 6.13 15.78
CA VAL A 54 -4.32 4.95 16.63
C VAL A 54 -3.25 3.95 16.22
N VAL A 55 -2.57 3.35 17.19
CA VAL A 55 -1.53 2.34 16.93
C VAL A 55 -2.15 0.93 17.02
N LEU A 56 -2.04 0.17 15.94
CA LEU A 56 -2.54 -1.21 15.83
C LEU A 56 -1.41 -2.13 15.31
N PRO A 57 -0.52 -2.62 16.18
CA PRO A 57 0.55 -3.52 15.77
C PRO A 57 -0.03 -4.81 15.17
N CYS A 58 0.53 -5.24 14.02
CA CYS A 58 0.09 -6.45 13.36
C CYS A 58 1.22 -7.06 12.54
N ARG A 59 1.38 -8.37 12.65
CA ARG A 59 2.22 -9.19 11.77
C ARG A 59 1.35 -9.76 10.66
N LEU A 60 1.65 -9.43 9.41
CA LEU A 60 0.85 -9.88 8.26
C LEU A 60 1.13 -11.34 7.85
N ASP A 61 2.15 -11.97 8.41
CA ASP A 61 2.41 -13.40 8.32
C ASP A 61 1.65 -14.24 9.39
N ASP A 62 0.90 -13.58 10.27
CA ASP A 62 0.07 -14.20 11.30
C ASP A 62 -1.42 -14.00 10.94
N ALA A 63 -2.06 -15.10 10.56
CA ALA A 63 -3.44 -15.09 10.09
C ALA A 63 -4.44 -14.58 11.13
N GLU A 64 -4.24 -14.89 12.42
CA GLU A 64 -5.13 -14.46 13.51
C GLU A 64 -5.04 -12.96 13.75
N GLN A 65 -3.82 -12.39 13.69
CA GLN A 65 -3.63 -10.96 13.81
C GLN A 65 -4.24 -10.20 12.62
N VAL A 66 -4.08 -10.72 11.40
CA VAL A 66 -4.67 -10.14 10.18
C VAL A 66 -6.20 -10.12 10.27
N GLU A 67 -6.82 -11.20 10.77
CA GLU A 67 -8.29 -11.28 10.92
C GLU A 67 -8.83 -10.29 11.95
N LYS A 68 -8.06 -9.92 12.97
CA LYS A 68 -8.45 -8.95 14.01
C LYS A 68 -8.22 -7.51 13.59
N LEU A 69 -7.29 -7.22 12.68
CA LEU A 69 -6.82 -5.86 12.39
C LEU A 69 -7.94 -4.91 11.92
N VAL A 70 -8.80 -5.34 10.99
CA VAL A 70 -9.92 -4.51 10.51
C VAL A 70 -11.00 -4.35 11.60
N PRO A 71 -11.44 -5.39 12.32
CA PRO A 71 -12.29 -5.23 13.50
C PRO A 71 -11.75 -4.25 14.55
N ASP A 72 -10.45 -4.34 14.87
CA ASP A 72 -9.80 -3.45 15.85
C ASP A 72 -9.75 -2.00 15.34
N ALA A 73 -9.48 -1.80 14.06
CA ALA A 73 -9.54 -0.47 13.44
C ALA A 73 -10.95 0.13 13.48
N LEU A 74 -11.98 -0.67 13.20
CA LEU A 74 -13.38 -0.25 13.30
C LEU A 74 -13.76 0.12 14.74
N ALA A 75 -13.32 -0.67 15.72
CA ALA A 75 -13.60 -0.40 17.13
C ALA A 75 -12.91 0.91 17.59
N ALA A 76 -11.70 1.16 17.15
CA ALA A 76 -10.92 2.33 17.56
C ALA A 76 -11.33 3.62 16.82
N LEU A 77 -11.69 3.54 15.56
CA LEU A 77 -12.01 4.69 14.70
C LEU A 77 -13.53 4.97 14.59
N GLY A 78 -14.39 3.98 14.90
CA GLY A 78 -15.83 4.05 14.75
C GLY A 78 -16.34 3.67 13.37
N GLN A 79 -15.53 3.87 12.32
CA GLN A 79 -15.78 3.51 10.92
C GLN A 79 -14.47 3.22 10.21
N LEU A 80 -14.52 2.70 8.99
CA LEU A 80 -13.35 2.52 8.12
C LEU A 80 -13.71 2.91 6.70
N ASP A 81 -13.23 4.07 6.25
CA ASP A 81 -13.49 4.61 4.91
C ASP A 81 -12.39 4.24 3.93
N ILE A 82 -11.14 4.16 4.39
CA ILE A 82 -9.95 3.98 3.55
C ILE A 82 -9.11 2.84 4.11
N LEU A 83 -8.79 1.87 3.27
CA LEU A 83 -7.81 0.82 3.56
C LEU A 83 -6.64 0.96 2.60
N VAL A 84 -5.43 1.17 3.14
CA VAL A 84 -4.18 1.19 2.37
C VAL A 84 -3.35 -0.05 2.70
N ASN A 85 -3.34 -1.03 1.80
CA ASN A 85 -2.47 -2.20 1.85
C ASN A 85 -1.10 -1.80 1.32
N ASN A 86 -0.22 -1.28 2.20
CA ASN A 86 1.11 -0.82 1.83
C ASN A 86 2.21 -1.76 2.33
N ALA A 87 2.01 -2.49 3.40
CA ALA A 87 3.03 -3.42 3.89
C ALA A 87 3.42 -4.45 2.82
N GLY A 88 4.70 -4.75 2.76
CA GLY A 88 5.26 -5.76 1.88
C GLY A 88 6.70 -6.08 2.25
N ILE A 89 7.16 -7.22 1.79
CA ILE A 89 8.53 -7.72 1.97
C ILE A 89 9.10 -8.21 0.66
N THR A 90 10.41 -8.23 0.54
CA THR A 90 11.11 -8.93 -0.53
C THR A 90 11.95 -10.08 0.04
N ARG A 91 12.07 -11.15 -0.72
CA ARG A 91 12.99 -12.28 -0.49
C ARG A 91 13.60 -12.62 -1.83
N ASP A 92 14.62 -11.87 -2.20
CA ASP A 92 15.22 -11.92 -3.52
C ASP A 92 16.10 -13.16 -3.67
N GLY A 93 15.98 -13.83 -4.80
CA GLY A 93 16.74 -15.01 -5.16
C GLY A 93 16.43 -15.47 -6.58
N LEU A 94 17.44 -15.94 -7.32
CA LEU A 94 17.21 -16.48 -8.65
C LEU A 94 16.25 -17.68 -8.56
N ALA A 95 15.31 -17.82 -9.49
CA ALA A 95 14.25 -18.81 -9.44
C ALA A 95 14.73 -20.24 -9.15
N MET A 96 15.85 -20.66 -9.75
CA MET A 96 16.45 -21.97 -9.52
C MET A 96 17.05 -22.18 -8.11
N ARG A 97 17.19 -21.12 -7.31
CA ARG A 97 17.73 -21.13 -5.93
C ARG A 97 16.74 -20.59 -4.91
N MET A 98 15.60 -20.10 -5.34
CA MET A 98 14.57 -19.57 -4.47
C MET A 98 13.97 -20.69 -3.61
N LYS A 99 13.95 -20.48 -2.30
CA LYS A 99 13.36 -21.46 -1.38
C LYS A 99 11.84 -21.32 -1.39
N ASP A 100 11.15 -22.44 -1.22
CA ASP A 100 9.69 -22.47 -1.10
C ASP A 100 9.18 -21.61 0.06
N GLU A 101 9.94 -21.53 1.16
CA GLU A 101 9.61 -20.67 2.31
C GLU A 101 9.64 -19.19 1.94
N ASP A 102 10.66 -18.75 1.19
CA ASP A 102 10.78 -17.37 0.73
C ASP A 102 9.64 -17.00 -0.25
N TRP A 103 9.30 -17.94 -1.14
CA TRP A 103 8.15 -17.82 -2.03
C TRP A 103 6.85 -17.63 -1.24
N ARG A 104 6.55 -18.60 -0.34
CA ARG A 104 5.32 -18.56 0.46
C ARG A 104 5.24 -17.34 1.35
N GLN A 105 6.34 -16.94 2.00
CA GLN A 105 6.35 -15.78 2.89
C GLN A 105 5.99 -14.49 2.16
N VAL A 106 6.54 -14.26 0.96
CA VAL A 106 6.22 -13.08 0.15
C VAL A 106 4.75 -13.10 -0.28
N LEU A 107 4.24 -14.23 -0.79
CA LEU A 107 2.83 -14.33 -1.18
C LEU A 107 1.88 -14.13 0.01
N THR A 108 2.22 -14.68 1.19
CA THR A 108 1.40 -14.51 2.40
C THR A 108 1.34 -13.05 2.83
N VAL A 109 2.48 -12.38 2.92
CA VAL A 109 2.53 -10.98 3.41
C VAL A 109 2.02 -9.99 2.36
N ASP A 110 2.42 -10.14 1.09
CA ASP A 110 2.20 -9.11 0.08
C ASP A 110 0.89 -9.28 -0.70
N LEU A 111 0.29 -10.48 -0.71
CA LEU A 111 -0.94 -10.74 -1.46
C LEU A 111 -2.06 -11.28 -0.57
N GLU A 112 -1.83 -12.38 0.16
CA GLU A 112 -2.89 -13.04 0.93
C GLU A 112 -3.39 -12.15 2.07
N SER A 113 -2.50 -11.48 2.79
CA SER A 113 -2.87 -10.55 3.86
C SER A 113 -3.73 -9.41 3.33
N ALA A 114 -3.35 -8.82 2.18
CA ALA A 114 -4.10 -7.75 1.53
C ALA A 114 -5.51 -8.20 1.11
N PHE A 115 -5.64 -9.44 0.61
CA PHE A 115 -6.95 -10.04 0.33
C PHE A 115 -7.80 -10.18 1.60
N ARG A 116 -7.24 -10.71 2.69
CA ARG A 116 -7.94 -10.89 3.97
C ARG A 116 -8.42 -9.55 4.53
N LEU A 117 -7.57 -8.52 4.52
CA LEU A 117 -7.91 -7.18 4.98
C LEU A 117 -8.97 -6.52 4.10
N ALA A 118 -8.85 -6.62 2.77
CA ALA A 118 -9.85 -6.13 1.84
C ALA A 118 -11.21 -6.80 2.09
N ARG A 119 -11.25 -8.14 2.16
CA ARG A 119 -12.47 -8.92 2.45
C ARG A 119 -13.15 -8.50 3.76
N ALA A 120 -12.37 -8.26 4.82
CA ALA A 120 -12.90 -7.79 6.10
C ALA A 120 -13.47 -6.37 6.02
N ALA A 121 -12.84 -5.47 5.23
CA ALA A 121 -13.27 -4.09 5.06
C ALA A 121 -14.50 -3.95 4.13
N LEU A 122 -14.70 -4.87 3.17
CA LEU A 122 -15.77 -4.76 2.19
C LEU A 122 -17.17 -4.68 2.83
N ARG A 123 -17.46 -5.54 3.83
CA ARG A 123 -18.80 -5.57 4.44
C ARG A 123 -19.21 -4.25 5.10
N PRO A 124 -18.42 -3.63 5.98
CA PRO A 124 -18.74 -2.32 6.54
C PRO A 124 -18.77 -1.21 5.48
N MET A 125 -17.81 -1.20 4.51
CA MET A 125 -17.79 -0.20 3.44
C MET A 125 -19.03 -0.28 2.54
N MET A 126 -19.43 -1.48 2.12
CA MET A 126 -20.67 -1.66 1.33
C MET A 126 -21.94 -1.25 2.09
N LYS A 127 -21.98 -1.49 3.41
CA LYS A 127 -23.10 -1.05 4.26
C LYS A 127 -23.14 0.48 4.33
N ALA A 128 -22.01 1.14 4.46
CA ALA A 128 -21.87 2.60 4.46
C ALA A 128 -22.07 3.21 3.06
N ARG A 129 -22.07 2.41 1.98
CA ARG A 129 -22.04 2.84 0.57
C ARG A 129 -20.90 3.80 0.27
N HIS A 130 -19.79 3.62 0.97
CA HIS A 130 -18.55 4.37 0.81
C HIS A 130 -17.36 3.50 1.22
N GLY A 131 -16.32 3.48 0.41
CA GLY A 131 -15.07 2.80 0.72
C GLY A 131 -14.01 3.04 -0.35
N ARG A 132 -12.76 3.05 0.09
CA ARG A 132 -11.57 3.21 -0.75
C ARG A 132 -10.55 2.16 -0.34
N ILE A 133 -10.32 1.16 -1.18
CA ILE A 133 -9.29 0.14 -0.97
C ILE A 133 -8.18 0.42 -1.97
N ILE A 134 -6.98 0.69 -1.46
CA ILE A 134 -5.82 1.05 -2.28
C ILE A 134 -4.65 0.14 -1.89
N SER A 135 -4.13 -0.62 -2.83
CA SER A 135 -3.01 -1.53 -2.59
C SER A 135 -1.74 -1.00 -3.28
N ILE A 136 -0.62 -1.05 -2.56
CA ILE A 136 0.67 -0.67 -3.13
C ILE A 136 1.23 -1.87 -3.90
N SER A 137 1.15 -1.76 -5.23
CA SER A 137 1.80 -2.67 -6.18
C SER A 137 3.27 -2.28 -6.37
N SER A 138 3.81 -2.50 -7.51
CA SER A 138 5.16 -2.10 -7.91
C SER A 138 5.27 -2.11 -9.43
N VAL A 139 6.15 -1.28 -9.97
CA VAL A 139 6.50 -1.30 -11.37
C VAL A 139 6.97 -2.70 -11.85
N VAL A 140 7.55 -3.51 -10.96
CA VAL A 140 7.98 -4.87 -11.28
C VAL A 140 6.82 -5.85 -11.52
N ALA A 141 5.60 -5.51 -11.12
CA ALA A 141 4.42 -6.28 -11.47
C ALA A 141 4.18 -6.32 -12.99
N SER A 142 4.57 -5.24 -13.69
CA SER A 142 4.36 -5.06 -15.13
C SER A 142 5.48 -5.65 -15.98
N TYR A 143 6.75 -5.47 -15.60
CA TYR A 143 7.88 -5.92 -16.44
C TYR A 143 8.77 -7.02 -15.81
N GLY A 144 8.53 -7.38 -14.55
CA GLY A 144 9.36 -8.34 -13.82
C GLY A 144 10.70 -7.75 -13.39
N ASN A 145 11.43 -8.52 -12.55
CA ASN A 145 12.82 -8.21 -12.20
C ASN A 145 13.55 -9.52 -11.88
N PRO A 146 14.76 -9.75 -12.43
CA PRO A 146 15.53 -10.94 -12.09
C PRO A 146 15.71 -11.09 -10.58
N GLY A 147 15.46 -12.30 -10.05
CA GLY A 147 15.53 -12.59 -8.62
C GLY A 147 14.29 -12.25 -7.82
N GLN A 148 13.25 -11.68 -8.42
CA GLN A 148 12.02 -11.27 -7.74
C GLN A 148 10.76 -11.97 -8.26
N ALA A 149 10.85 -13.23 -8.65
CA ALA A 149 9.70 -13.98 -9.18
C ALA A 149 8.52 -14.03 -8.20
N ASN A 150 8.80 -14.23 -6.90
CA ASN A 150 7.82 -14.21 -5.81
C ASN A 150 7.16 -12.82 -5.64
N TYR A 151 7.97 -11.77 -5.57
CA TYR A 151 7.51 -10.40 -5.37
C TYR A 151 6.71 -9.89 -6.58
N SER A 152 7.21 -10.12 -7.80
CA SER A 152 6.48 -9.78 -9.03
C SER A 152 5.14 -10.51 -9.12
N ALA A 153 5.11 -11.82 -8.77
CA ALA A 153 3.87 -12.58 -8.74
C ALA A 153 2.87 -12.03 -7.72
N ALA A 154 3.32 -11.70 -6.50
CA ALA A 154 2.47 -11.12 -5.47
C ALA A 154 1.90 -9.76 -5.91
N LYS A 155 2.74 -8.87 -6.45
CA LYS A 155 2.30 -7.53 -6.87
C LYS A 155 1.40 -7.56 -8.11
N ALA A 156 1.67 -8.42 -9.08
CA ALA A 156 0.75 -8.66 -10.20
C ALA A 156 -0.58 -9.30 -9.73
N GLY A 157 -0.51 -10.20 -8.75
CA GLY A 157 -1.68 -10.78 -8.09
C GLY A 157 -2.57 -9.72 -7.41
N LEU A 158 -1.99 -8.72 -6.73
CA LEU A 158 -2.74 -7.60 -6.16
C LEU A 158 -3.54 -6.84 -7.23
N GLU A 159 -2.94 -6.58 -8.39
CA GLU A 159 -3.61 -5.87 -9.48
C GLU A 159 -4.77 -6.67 -10.05
N GLY A 160 -4.56 -7.99 -10.27
CA GLY A 160 -5.61 -8.91 -10.72
C GLY A 160 -6.77 -9.00 -9.72
N MET A 161 -6.44 -9.17 -8.44
CA MET A 161 -7.40 -9.20 -7.33
C MET A 161 -8.20 -7.88 -7.26
N SER A 162 -7.52 -6.73 -7.35
CA SER A 162 -8.15 -5.42 -7.27
C SER A 162 -9.16 -5.20 -8.39
N ARG A 163 -8.89 -5.66 -9.62
CA ARG A 163 -9.85 -5.59 -10.74
C ARG A 163 -11.10 -6.41 -10.45
N SER A 164 -10.95 -7.62 -9.93
CA SER A 164 -12.10 -8.49 -9.57
C SER A 164 -12.95 -7.87 -8.47
N LEU A 165 -12.33 -7.43 -7.38
CA LEU A 165 -13.04 -6.77 -6.28
C LEU A 165 -13.74 -5.49 -6.74
N ALA A 166 -13.11 -4.67 -7.58
CA ALA A 166 -13.69 -3.46 -8.14
C ALA A 166 -14.99 -3.76 -8.90
N ALA A 167 -15.01 -4.81 -9.71
CA ALA A 167 -16.19 -5.24 -10.45
C ALA A 167 -17.35 -5.71 -9.51
N GLU A 168 -17.01 -6.36 -8.40
CA GLU A 168 -18.00 -6.86 -7.44
C GLU A 168 -18.68 -5.74 -6.63
N VAL A 169 -17.91 -4.67 -6.28
CA VAL A 169 -18.37 -3.71 -5.26
C VAL A 169 -18.61 -2.29 -5.77
N GLY A 170 -18.28 -2.00 -7.03
CA GLY A 170 -18.39 -0.64 -7.60
C GLY A 170 -19.79 -0.05 -7.48
N ALA A 171 -20.86 -0.85 -7.70
CA ALA A 171 -22.25 -0.43 -7.54
C ALA A 171 -22.64 -0.09 -6.07
N ARG A 172 -21.75 -0.37 -5.12
CA ARG A 172 -21.96 -0.11 -3.69
C ARG A 172 -21.19 1.13 -3.20
N GLY A 173 -20.62 1.92 -4.11
CA GLY A 173 -19.84 3.13 -3.77
C GLY A 173 -18.45 2.85 -3.21
N VAL A 174 -17.95 1.63 -3.41
CA VAL A 174 -16.59 1.22 -3.01
C VAL A 174 -15.69 1.18 -4.23
N THR A 175 -14.53 1.83 -4.17
CA THR A 175 -13.51 1.73 -5.21
C THR A 175 -12.33 0.88 -4.73
N VAL A 176 -11.74 0.12 -5.65
CA VAL A 176 -10.58 -0.74 -5.37
C VAL A 176 -9.53 -0.49 -6.45
N ASN A 177 -8.37 0.04 -6.07
CA ASN A 177 -7.31 0.43 -6.99
C ASN A 177 -5.93 -0.02 -6.49
N CYS A 178 -4.96 0.00 -7.39
CA CYS A 178 -3.55 -0.15 -7.06
C CYS A 178 -2.78 1.14 -7.40
N VAL A 179 -1.71 1.38 -6.64
CA VAL A 179 -0.67 2.34 -7.01
C VAL A 179 0.62 1.54 -7.19
N ALA A 180 1.29 1.72 -8.33
CA ALA A 180 2.52 1.03 -8.69
C ALA A 180 3.71 2.01 -8.69
N PRO A 181 4.45 2.12 -7.57
CA PRO A 181 5.65 2.93 -7.49
C PRO A 181 6.77 2.37 -8.36
N GLY A 182 7.64 3.27 -8.84
CA GLY A 182 8.96 2.94 -9.35
C GLY A 182 10.00 2.86 -8.24
N PHE A 183 11.22 3.33 -8.52
CA PHE A 183 12.26 3.46 -7.50
C PHE A 183 11.97 4.68 -6.62
N ILE A 184 11.66 4.40 -5.35
CA ILE A 184 11.38 5.41 -4.32
C ILE A 184 12.59 5.52 -3.39
N ARG A 185 12.94 6.75 -3.02
CA ARG A 185 14.05 7.05 -2.10
C ARG A 185 13.87 6.32 -0.77
N SER A 186 14.94 5.73 -0.30
CA SER A 186 15.01 4.98 0.94
C SER A 186 16.46 4.94 1.44
N ALA A 187 16.67 4.53 2.67
CA ALA A 187 18.03 4.33 3.19
C ALA A 187 18.89 3.41 2.28
N MET A 188 18.27 2.47 1.58
CA MET A 188 18.97 1.60 0.63
C MET A 188 19.43 2.37 -0.61
N THR A 189 18.59 3.22 -1.20
CA THR A 189 18.94 4.03 -2.37
C THR A 189 19.95 5.13 -2.02
N ASP A 190 19.92 5.63 -0.80
CA ASP A 190 20.84 6.64 -0.31
C ASP A 190 22.26 6.07 -0.08
N ALA A 191 22.37 4.76 0.19
CA ALA A 191 23.62 4.05 0.34
C ALA A 191 24.31 3.67 -0.99
N LEU A 192 23.67 3.90 -2.15
CA LEU A 192 24.22 3.61 -3.47
C LEU A 192 25.40 4.54 -3.80
N ASN A 193 26.44 3.98 -4.41
CA ASN A 193 27.50 4.80 -4.99
C ASN A 193 27.00 5.51 -6.28
N GLU A 194 27.78 6.48 -6.76
CA GLU A 194 27.43 7.32 -7.91
C GLU A 194 27.12 6.49 -9.18
N SER A 195 27.98 5.54 -9.51
CA SER A 195 27.81 4.67 -10.69
C SER A 195 26.55 3.82 -10.61
N GLN A 196 26.21 3.30 -9.43
CA GLN A 196 24.97 2.54 -9.22
C GLN A 196 23.74 3.44 -9.35
N ARG A 197 23.82 4.65 -8.81
CA ARG A 197 22.76 5.66 -8.91
C ARG A 197 22.52 6.06 -10.35
N ASP A 198 23.57 6.34 -11.12
CA ASP A 198 23.48 6.70 -12.53
C ASP A 198 22.86 5.58 -13.36
N ALA A 199 23.26 4.33 -13.11
CA ALA A 199 22.65 3.17 -13.78
C ALA A 199 21.16 3.01 -13.48
N MET A 200 20.71 3.39 -12.28
CA MET A 200 19.27 3.41 -11.94
C MET A 200 18.56 4.60 -12.58
N PHE A 201 19.18 5.79 -12.59
CA PHE A 201 18.59 6.98 -13.22
C PHE A 201 18.41 6.82 -14.72
N ALA A 202 19.33 6.12 -15.40
CA ALA A 202 19.17 5.81 -16.82
C ALA A 202 17.89 5.03 -17.16
N ARG A 203 17.27 4.39 -16.15
CA ARG A 203 16.00 3.66 -16.29
C ARG A 203 14.78 4.52 -15.93
N ILE A 204 14.96 5.74 -15.46
CA ILE A 204 13.89 6.63 -15.00
C ILE A 204 13.86 7.86 -15.91
N PRO A 205 12.93 7.97 -16.87
CA PRO A 205 12.83 9.15 -17.73
C PRO A 205 12.75 10.48 -17.00
N ALA A 206 12.12 10.52 -15.81
CA ALA A 206 12.07 11.72 -14.97
C ALA A 206 13.43 12.12 -14.34
N GLY A 207 14.49 11.30 -14.48
CA GLY A 207 15.85 11.61 -14.04
C GLY A 207 16.06 11.69 -12.53
N ARG A 208 15.11 11.22 -11.72
CA ARG A 208 15.22 11.18 -10.25
C ARG A 208 14.51 9.98 -9.66
N PHE A 209 14.89 9.59 -8.46
CA PHE A 209 14.04 8.73 -7.64
C PHE A 209 12.76 9.47 -7.26
N GLY A 210 11.66 8.74 -7.14
CA GLY A 210 10.47 9.25 -6.47
C GLY A 210 10.69 9.33 -4.97
N ASP A 211 9.88 10.14 -4.30
CA ASP A 211 9.81 10.21 -2.86
C ASP A 211 8.48 9.56 -2.37
N GLY A 212 8.38 9.27 -1.07
CA GLY A 212 7.14 8.74 -0.50
C GLY A 212 5.94 9.64 -0.74
N GLU A 213 6.18 10.95 -0.81
CA GLU A 213 5.20 12.00 -1.09
C GLU A 213 4.64 11.92 -2.52
N ASP A 214 5.45 11.53 -3.52
CA ASP A 214 4.96 11.31 -4.89
C ASP A 214 3.89 10.19 -4.90
N VAL A 215 4.11 9.13 -4.12
CA VAL A 215 3.16 8.02 -3.96
C VAL A 215 1.94 8.46 -3.13
N ALA A 216 2.18 9.16 -2.03
CA ALA A 216 1.11 9.63 -1.15
C ALA A 216 0.13 10.56 -1.87
N ALA A 217 0.59 11.42 -2.80
CA ALA A 217 -0.28 12.27 -3.60
C ALA A 217 -1.31 11.47 -4.42
N ALA A 218 -0.90 10.37 -5.04
CA ALA A 218 -1.81 9.48 -5.76
C ALA A 218 -2.81 8.79 -4.81
N ILE A 219 -2.35 8.41 -3.61
CA ILE A 219 -3.23 7.83 -2.58
C ILE A 219 -4.29 8.84 -2.13
N ILE A 220 -3.92 10.08 -1.86
CA ILE A 220 -4.86 11.13 -1.45
C ILE A 220 -5.92 11.36 -2.54
N TRP A 221 -5.53 11.44 -3.80
CA TRP A 221 -6.48 11.54 -4.90
C TRP A 221 -7.46 10.37 -4.93
N LEU A 222 -6.98 9.12 -4.91
CA LEU A 222 -7.82 7.92 -4.94
C LEU A 222 -8.69 7.76 -3.69
N ALA A 223 -8.22 8.23 -2.54
CA ALA A 223 -8.94 8.20 -1.26
C ALA A 223 -10.07 9.23 -1.18
N SER A 224 -9.95 10.33 -1.90
CA SER A 224 -10.90 11.44 -1.89
C SER A 224 -12.12 11.20 -2.78
N ASP A 225 -13.09 12.12 -2.72
CA ASP A 225 -14.24 12.11 -3.62
C ASP A 225 -13.86 12.40 -5.09
N ALA A 226 -12.70 13.03 -5.33
CA ALA A 226 -12.17 13.23 -6.68
C ALA A 226 -11.77 11.91 -7.37
N GLY A 227 -11.46 10.85 -6.59
CA GLY A 227 -11.20 9.49 -7.07
C GLY A 227 -12.43 8.59 -7.17
N ALA A 228 -13.64 9.09 -6.88
CA ALA A 228 -14.84 8.25 -6.75
C ALA A 228 -15.25 7.51 -8.04
N TYR A 229 -14.81 7.98 -9.21
CA TYR A 229 -15.09 7.33 -10.51
C TYR A 229 -13.91 6.50 -11.03
N VAL A 230 -12.86 6.33 -10.20
CA VAL A 230 -11.67 5.53 -10.53
C VAL A 230 -11.73 4.24 -9.74
N THR A 231 -11.89 3.10 -10.42
CA THR A 231 -11.91 1.78 -9.78
C THR A 231 -11.36 0.72 -10.73
N GLY A 232 -10.70 -0.30 -10.20
CA GLY A 232 -10.04 -1.37 -10.95
C GLY A 232 -8.77 -0.94 -11.66
N GLN A 233 -8.22 0.25 -11.34
CA GLN A 233 -7.06 0.80 -12.03
C GLN A 233 -5.76 0.56 -11.25
N THR A 234 -4.66 0.47 -11.99
CA THR A 234 -3.30 0.58 -11.46
C THR A 234 -2.72 1.92 -11.89
N ILE A 235 -2.48 2.80 -10.93
CA ILE A 235 -1.89 4.12 -11.17
C ILE A 235 -0.37 4.02 -11.03
N HIS A 236 0.34 4.23 -12.13
CA HIS A 236 1.79 4.18 -12.16
C HIS A 236 2.41 5.49 -11.66
N VAL A 237 3.20 5.40 -10.56
CA VAL A 237 3.96 6.52 -9.97
C VAL A 237 5.43 6.15 -10.01
N ASN A 238 6.03 6.18 -11.19
CA ASN A 238 7.33 5.54 -11.44
C ASN A 238 8.31 6.39 -12.28
N GLY A 239 8.03 7.67 -12.49
CA GLY A 239 8.90 8.56 -13.27
C GLY A 239 9.07 8.16 -14.73
N GLY A 240 8.12 7.39 -15.29
CA GLY A 240 8.15 6.92 -16.67
C GLY A 240 8.88 5.59 -16.88
N MET A 241 9.26 4.87 -15.82
CA MET A 241 9.89 3.54 -15.95
C MET A 241 8.99 2.51 -16.65
N HIS A 242 7.68 2.69 -16.53
CA HIS A 242 6.67 1.91 -17.23
C HIS A 242 5.55 2.86 -17.69
N MET A 243 5.18 2.74 -18.97
CA MET A 243 4.21 3.57 -19.67
C MET A 243 3.19 2.66 -20.36
N GLY A 244 2.28 2.05 -19.60
CA GLY A 244 1.34 1.10 -20.15
C GLY A 244 0.00 1.15 -19.45
#